data_7ef00a8bbb414f0a5c6347a69b27a369
#
_entry.id   7ef00a8bbb414f0a5c6347a69b27a369
#
_cell.length_a   1.000
_cell.length_b   1.000
_cell.length_c   1.000
_cell.angle_alpha   90.00
_cell.angle_beta   90.00
_cell.angle_gamma   90.00
#
_symmetry.space_group_name_H-M   'P 1'
#
loop_
_entity.id
_entity.type
_entity.pdbx_description
1 polymer ?
#
loop_
_entity_poly.entity_id
_entity_poly.type
_entity_poly.pdbx_seq_one_letter_code
_entity_poly.pdbx_strand_id
1 'polypeptide(L)'
;IVPPAIMELGTGSGLTIYLQDRNNSGHAALLAKRNELIDKMRKSGLFNPSTVRASGLEDAPQLKIDINRSAAAAQGISFSDIRTALASSLGSSYVNDFPNQGRLQRVMVQADASARMQPADILNLTVPNKSGVAVPLSTIATVSWVNGMEQSVRFNGYPAMELSGSPVNGVSSGQAMAAVQQMVDDMGGGYSLEWGGQSREEA
;
A
#
# COMPACT_ATOMS: atom_id res chain seq x y z
N ILE A 1 9.02 11.36 -24.15
CA ILE A 1 9.83 10.93 -22.99
C ILE A 1 11.27 10.95 -23.49
N VAL A 2 12.10 11.80 -22.92
CA VAL A 2 13.54 11.82 -23.19
C VAL A 2 14.18 10.77 -22.27
N PRO A 3 14.90 9.77 -22.80
CA PRO A 3 15.59 8.82 -21.93
C PRO A 3 16.68 9.54 -21.11
N PRO A 4 16.91 9.15 -19.85
CA PRO A 4 17.94 9.75 -19.04
C PRO A 4 19.31 9.42 -19.60
N ALA A 5 20.27 10.32 -19.39
CA ALA A 5 21.67 10.12 -19.81
C ALA A 5 22.33 8.91 -19.11
N ILE A 6 21.80 8.52 -17.96
CA ILE A 6 22.23 7.37 -17.14
C ILE A 6 20.98 6.61 -16.74
N MET A 7 20.83 5.36 -17.21
CA MET A 7 19.64 4.54 -16.96
C MET A 7 19.40 4.22 -15.48
N GLU A 8 20.46 4.13 -14.69
CA GLU A 8 20.38 3.83 -13.26
C GLU A 8 19.81 4.98 -12.41
N LEU A 9 19.80 6.19 -12.94
CA LEU A 9 19.24 7.38 -12.25
C LEU A 9 17.75 7.60 -12.50
N GLY A 10 17.11 6.74 -13.28
CA GLY A 10 15.68 6.80 -13.56
C GLY A 10 15.29 7.81 -14.65
N THR A 11 14.04 7.75 -15.08
CA THR A 11 13.47 8.58 -16.18
C THR A 11 12.81 9.88 -15.70
N GLY A 12 12.90 10.21 -14.40
CA GLY A 12 12.21 11.35 -13.81
C GLY A 12 12.98 12.66 -13.97
N SER A 13 12.45 13.58 -14.77
CA SER A 13 12.86 14.99 -14.67
C SER A 13 12.21 15.61 -13.44
N GLY A 14 12.99 15.93 -12.39
CA GLY A 14 12.49 16.56 -11.19
C GLY A 14 13.10 15.98 -9.91
N LEU A 15 12.72 16.57 -8.79
CA LEU A 15 13.17 16.12 -7.48
C LEU A 15 12.40 14.89 -7.02
N THR A 16 13.12 13.92 -6.45
CA THR A 16 12.56 12.77 -5.74
C THR A 16 12.80 12.95 -4.26
N ILE A 17 11.73 12.93 -3.48
CA ILE A 17 11.70 13.32 -2.07
C ILE A 17 11.10 12.16 -1.28
N TYR A 18 11.75 11.76 -0.17
CA TYR A 18 11.19 10.84 0.82
C TYR A 18 10.92 11.61 2.10
N LEU A 19 9.63 11.84 2.40
CA LEU A 19 9.20 12.36 3.69
C LEU A 19 9.16 11.19 4.68
N GLN A 20 9.99 11.26 5.72
CA GLN A 20 10.12 10.22 6.73
C GLN A 20 9.44 10.61 8.04
N ASP A 21 8.83 9.63 8.69
CA ASP A 21 8.32 9.73 10.06
C ASP A 21 9.33 9.09 11.04
N ARG A 22 10.11 9.94 11.73
CA ARG A 22 11.12 9.51 12.70
C ARG A 22 10.52 9.08 14.04
N ASN A 23 9.32 9.56 14.35
CA ASN A 23 8.63 9.29 15.60
C ASN A 23 7.69 8.08 15.54
N ASN A 24 7.51 7.50 14.34
CA ASN A 24 6.55 6.42 14.09
C ASN A 24 5.12 6.79 14.53
N SER A 25 4.70 8.00 14.14
CA SER A 25 3.39 8.59 14.47
C SER A 25 2.22 7.87 13.79
N GLY A 26 2.52 6.99 12.85
CA GLY A 26 1.56 6.15 12.14
C GLY A 26 1.19 6.68 10.75
N HIS A 27 0.59 5.78 9.96
CA HIS A 27 0.29 6.02 8.54
C HIS A 27 -0.57 7.26 8.31
N ALA A 28 -1.65 7.43 9.05
CA ALA A 28 -2.58 8.56 8.87
C ALA A 28 -1.91 9.92 9.14
N ALA A 29 -1.01 9.98 10.14
CA ALA A 29 -0.27 11.19 10.46
C ALA A 29 0.76 11.52 9.36
N LEU A 30 1.50 10.51 8.88
CA LEU A 30 2.45 10.67 7.78
C LEU A 30 1.73 11.07 6.47
N LEU A 31 0.57 10.48 6.19
CA LEU A 31 -0.27 10.82 5.03
C LEU A 31 -0.73 12.29 5.08
N ALA A 32 -1.20 12.73 6.24
CA ALA A 32 -1.60 14.14 6.44
C ALA A 32 -0.43 15.10 6.21
N LYS A 33 0.77 14.77 6.72
CA LYS A 33 1.97 15.57 6.54
C LYS A 33 2.48 15.57 5.11
N ARG A 34 2.40 14.43 4.41
CA ARG A 34 2.67 14.37 2.97
C ARG A 34 1.78 15.33 2.18
N ASN A 35 0.48 15.30 2.47
CA ASN A 35 -0.47 16.18 1.78
C ASN A 35 -0.21 17.66 2.10
N GLU A 36 0.12 17.98 3.34
CA GLU A 36 0.54 19.34 3.75
C GLU A 36 1.77 19.81 2.95
N LEU A 37 2.78 18.95 2.80
CA LEU A 37 3.99 19.27 2.01
C LEU A 37 3.67 19.48 0.53
N ILE A 38 2.85 18.62 -0.07
CA ILE A 38 2.37 18.75 -1.46
C ILE A 38 1.71 20.12 -1.66
N ASP A 39 0.82 20.51 -0.74
CA ASP A 39 0.12 21.78 -0.82
C ASP A 39 1.06 22.97 -0.67
N LYS A 40 2.02 22.92 0.25
CA LYS A 40 3.06 23.94 0.40
C LYS A 40 3.91 24.08 -0.87
N MET A 41 4.37 22.97 -1.43
CA MET A 41 5.15 22.96 -2.68
C MET A 41 4.34 23.57 -3.84
N ARG A 42 3.07 23.17 -4.03
CA ARG A 42 2.22 23.71 -5.09
C ARG A 42 1.96 25.19 -4.98
N LYS A 43 1.86 25.73 -3.76
CA LYS A 43 1.60 27.15 -3.47
C LYS A 43 2.85 28.01 -3.45
N SER A 44 4.03 27.43 -3.40
CA SER A 44 5.31 28.16 -3.25
C SER A 44 5.70 29.00 -4.47
N GLY A 45 5.15 28.71 -5.65
CA GLY A 45 5.59 29.29 -6.91
C GLY A 45 6.96 28.81 -7.42
N LEU A 46 7.64 27.95 -6.68
CA LEU A 46 8.95 27.38 -7.05
C LEU A 46 8.84 26.10 -7.85
N PHE A 47 7.70 25.43 -7.78
CA PHE A 47 7.43 24.16 -8.46
C PHE A 47 6.31 24.30 -9.47
N ASN A 48 6.38 23.50 -10.54
CA ASN A 48 5.25 23.34 -11.43
C ASN A 48 4.17 22.52 -10.71
N PRO A 49 3.00 23.10 -10.38
CA PRO A 49 1.97 22.42 -9.56
C PRO A 49 1.47 21.11 -10.15
N SER A 50 1.49 20.94 -11.49
CA SER A 50 1.06 19.72 -12.16
C SER A 50 2.04 18.55 -11.98
N THR A 51 3.29 18.82 -11.64
CA THR A 51 4.33 17.81 -11.42
C THR A 51 4.47 17.41 -9.96
N VAL A 52 3.95 18.24 -9.03
CA VAL A 52 4.00 17.96 -7.60
C VAL A 52 2.94 16.94 -7.24
N ARG A 53 3.38 15.73 -6.93
CA ARG A 53 2.49 14.60 -6.62
C ARG A 53 3.15 13.62 -5.67
N ALA A 54 2.33 12.82 -5.00
CA ALA A 54 2.79 11.62 -4.34
C ALA A 54 3.17 10.56 -5.39
N SER A 55 4.19 9.78 -5.08
CA SER A 55 4.58 8.58 -5.83
C SER A 55 4.14 7.34 -5.03
N GLY A 56 3.88 6.24 -5.74
CA GLY A 56 3.41 4.99 -5.11
C GLY A 56 1.89 4.84 -5.12
N LEU A 57 1.43 3.85 -4.37
CA LEU A 57 0.01 3.52 -4.29
C LEU A 57 -0.66 4.34 -3.18
N GLU A 58 -1.79 4.96 -3.52
CA GLU A 58 -2.65 5.66 -2.56
C GLU A 58 -3.47 4.66 -1.74
N ASP A 59 -4.02 5.15 -0.61
CA ASP A 59 -4.95 4.35 0.17
C ASP A 59 -6.18 3.99 -0.66
N ALA A 60 -6.56 2.73 -0.63
CA ALA A 60 -7.70 2.21 -1.39
C ALA A 60 -8.76 1.60 -0.47
N PRO A 61 -10.03 1.54 -0.92
CA PRO A 61 -11.06 0.81 -0.21
C PRO A 61 -10.69 -0.68 -0.12
N GLN A 62 -10.68 -1.21 1.09
CA GLN A 62 -10.38 -2.60 1.41
C GLN A 62 -11.52 -3.20 2.21
N LEU A 63 -11.81 -4.47 2.00
CA LEU A 63 -12.76 -5.21 2.80
C LEU A 63 -12.05 -5.82 4.00
N LYS A 64 -12.31 -5.28 5.19
CA LYS A 64 -11.79 -5.80 6.46
C LYS A 64 -12.71 -6.88 6.98
N ILE A 65 -12.14 -8.05 7.29
CA ILE A 65 -12.84 -9.17 7.92
C ILE A 65 -12.39 -9.23 9.38
N ASP A 66 -13.28 -8.90 10.30
CA ASP A 66 -13.04 -9.00 11.74
C ASP A 66 -13.57 -10.33 12.27
N ILE A 67 -12.65 -11.16 12.78
CA ILE A 67 -12.96 -12.50 13.26
C ILE A 67 -13.06 -12.50 14.78
N ASN A 68 -14.21 -12.91 15.31
CA ASN A 68 -14.40 -13.16 16.72
C ASN A 68 -13.74 -14.50 17.12
N ARG A 69 -12.53 -14.40 17.63
CA ARG A 69 -11.71 -15.59 17.98
C ARG A 69 -12.34 -16.43 19.08
N SER A 70 -13.02 -15.80 20.04
CA SER A 70 -13.70 -16.51 21.13
C SER A 70 -14.89 -17.31 20.61
N ALA A 71 -15.70 -16.73 19.72
CA ALA A 71 -16.81 -17.43 19.09
C ALA A 71 -16.33 -18.58 18.18
N ALA A 72 -15.24 -18.37 17.42
CA ALA A 72 -14.64 -19.42 16.60
C ALA A 72 -14.14 -20.59 17.45
N ALA A 73 -13.43 -20.30 18.55
CA ALA A 73 -12.95 -21.33 19.48
C ALA A 73 -14.10 -22.10 20.13
N ALA A 74 -15.18 -21.43 20.54
CA ALA A 74 -16.36 -22.06 21.13
C ALA A 74 -17.07 -23.02 20.14
N GLN A 75 -16.99 -22.73 18.84
CA GLN A 75 -17.52 -23.60 17.78
C GLN A 75 -16.51 -24.67 17.31
N GLY A 76 -15.33 -24.73 17.92
CA GLY A 76 -14.29 -25.69 17.57
C GLY A 76 -13.58 -25.41 16.24
N ILE A 77 -13.56 -24.15 15.80
CA ILE A 77 -12.92 -23.72 14.56
C ILE A 77 -11.55 -23.12 14.89
N SER A 78 -10.51 -23.59 14.20
CA SER A 78 -9.18 -23.01 14.35
C SER A 78 -9.01 -21.76 13.45
N PHE A 79 -8.18 -20.82 13.88
CA PHE A 79 -7.84 -19.67 13.06
C PHE A 79 -7.12 -20.06 11.76
N SER A 80 -6.36 -21.16 11.78
CA SER A 80 -5.72 -21.73 10.60
C SER A 80 -6.74 -22.15 9.55
N ASP A 81 -7.81 -22.82 9.97
CA ASP A 81 -8.85 -23.32 9.05
C ASP A 81 -9.60 -22.13 8.41
N ILE A 82 -9.88 -21.09 9.18
CA ILE A 82 -10.47 -19.85 8.65
C ILE A 82 -9.54 -19.22 7.58
N ARG A 83 -8.26 -19.09 7.89
CA ARG A 83 -7.28 -18.55 6.92
C ARG A 83 -7.21 -19.38 5.65
N THR A 84 -7.18 -20.71 5.78
CA THR A 84 -7.11 -21.61 4.64
C THR A 84 -8.37 -21.50 3.78
N ALA A 85 -9.55 -21.49 4.40
CA ALA A 85 -10.82 -21.32 3.68
C ALA A 85 -10.89 -19.98 2.94
N LEU A 86 -10.53 -18.87 3.57
CA LEU A 86 -10.50 -17.55 2.94
C LEU A 86 -9.45 -17.48 1.82
N ALA A 87 -8.24 -17.99 2.04
CA ALA A 87 -7.17 -17.96 1.05
C ALA A 87 -7.52 -18.79 -0.19
N SER A 88 -8.07 -20.00 -0.01
CA SER A 88 -8.45 -20.87 -1.13
C SER A 88 -9.68 -20.33 -1.87
N SER A 89 -10.66 -19.77 -1.15
CA SER A 89 -11.89 -19.29 -1.77
C SER A 89 -11.68 -17.96 -2.51
N LEU A 90 -10.97 -17.00 -1.91
CA LEU A 90 -10.77 -15.65 -2.46
C LEU A 90 -9.52 -15.54 -3.32
N GLY A 91 -8.39 -16.14 -2.87
CA GLY A 91 -7.07 -15.99 -3.49
C GLY A 91 -6.68 -17.09 -4.46
N SER A 92 -7.40 -18.18 -4.52
CA SER A 92 -7.05 -19.45 -5.15
C SER A 92 -6.00 -20.29 -4.41
N SER A 93 -6.11 -21.61 -4.51
CA SER A 93 -5.16 -22.56 -3.98
C SER A 93 -4.60 -23.44 -5.10
N TYR A 94 -3.28 -23.49 -5.19
CA TYR A 94 -2.60 -24.44 -6.05
C TYR A 94 -2.68 -25.83 -5.42
N VAL A 95 -3.18 -26.82 -6.18
CA VAL A 95 -3.35 -28.20 -5.71
C VAL A 95 -2.24 -29.09 -6.25
N ASN A 96 -2.04 -29.11 -7.56
CA ASN A 96 -1.06 -29.96 -8.24
C ASN A 96 -0.90 -29.53 -9.70
N ASP A 97 0.08 -30.15 -10.38
CA ASP A 97 0.25 -30.08 -11.83
C ASP A 97 -0.24 -31.39 -12.47
N PHE A 98 -0.77 -31.29 -13.69
CA PHE A 98 -1.07 -32.47 -14.50
C PHE A 98 -0.54 -32.30 -15.93
N PRO A 99 -0.04 -33.39 -16.55
CA PRO A 99 0.40 -33.34 -17.93
C PRO A 99 -0.81 -33.32 -18.88
N ASN A 100 -0.85 -32.34 -19.77
CA ASN A 100 -1.86 -32.24 -20.81
C ASN A 100 -1.18 -31.84 -22.14
N GLN A 101 -1.35 -32.68 -23.15
CA GLN A 101 -0.79 -32.46 -24.52
C GLN A 101 0.70 -32.06 -24.51
N GLY A 102 1.51 -32.73 -23.69
CA GLY A 102 2.96 -32.48 -23.58
C GLY A 102 3.35 -31.24 -22.79
N ARG A 103 2.40 -30.56 -22.12
CA ARG A 103 2.64 -29.42 -21.22
C ARG A 103 2.15 -29.74 -19.82
N LEU A 104 2.89 -29.25 -18.80
CA LEU A 104 2.43 -29.25 -17.41
C LEU A 104 1.45 -28.10 -17.19
N GLN A 105 0.24 -28.41 -16.76
CA GLN A 105 -0.79 -27.43 -16.40
C GLN A 105 -1.04 -27.44 -14.91
N ARG A 106 -1.22 -26.26 -14.33
CA ARG A 106 -1.51 -26.10 -12.91
C ARG A 106 -2.98 -26.28 -12.62
N VAL A 107 -3.31 -27.06 -11.59
CA VAL A 107 -4.65 -27.17 -11.03
C VAL A 107 -4.80 -26.12 -9.93
N MET A 108 -5.67 -25.17 -10.16
CA MET A 108 -6.01 -24.11 -9.19
C MET A 108 -7.46 -24.28 -8.76
N VAL A 109 -7.71 -24.18 -7.46
CA VAL A 109 -9.06 -24.20 -6.87
C VAL A 109 -9.37 -22.83 -6.30
N GLN A 110 -10.55 -22.31 -6.64
CA GLN A 110 -11.05 -21.04 -6.16
C GLN A 110 -12.58 -21.11 -6.08
N ALA A 111 -13.21 -20.30 -5.21
CA ALA A 111 -14.66 -20.17 -5.21
C ALA A 111 -15.13 -19.55 -6.54
N ASP A 112 -16.33 -19.95 -7.00
CA ASP A 112 -16.96 -19.31 -8.15
C ASP A 112 -17.11 -17.78 -7.93
N ALA A 113 -17.08 -17.02 -9.00
CA ALA A 113 -17.26 -15.57 -8.95
C ALA A 113 -18.54 -15.17 -8.21
N SER A 114 -19.64 -15.86 -8.46
CA SER A 114 -20.94 -15.65 -7.78
C SER A 114 -20.89 -15.81 -6.27
N ALA A 115 -19.91 -16.55 -5.74
CA ALA A 115 -19.76 -16.82 -4.31
C ALA A 115 -18.70 -15.93 -3.61
N ARG A 116 -18.15 -14.91 -4.30
CA ARG A 116 -17.10 -14.03 -3.75
C ARG A 116 -17.14 -12.59 -4.24
N MET A 117 -18.18 -12.18 -4.97
CA MET A 117 -18.27 -10.84 -5.54
C MET A 117 -18.82 -9.81 -4.55
N GLN A 118 -19.59 -10.23 -3.57
CA GLN A 118 -20.23 -9.36 -2.58
C GLN A 118 -19.68 -9.65 -1.17
N PRO A 119 -19.62 -8.64 -0.28
CA PRO A 119 -19.24 -8.88 1.12
C PRO A 119 -20.10 -9.93 1.82
N ALA A 120 -21.40 -10.00 1.47
CA ALA A 120 -22.32 -11.01 2.01
C ALA A 120 -21.95 -12.43 1.57
N ASP A 121 -21.42 -12.61 0.35
CA ASP A 121 -21.03 -13.92 -0.15
C ASP A 121 -19.87 -14.48 0.66
N ILE A 122 -18.92 -13.61 1.07
CA ILE A 122 -17.79 -13.99 1.91
C ILE A 122 -18.25 -14.49 3.28
N LEU A 123 -19.29 -13.87 3.85
CA LEU A 123 -19.86 -14.32 5.12
C LEU A 123 -20.62 -15.65 5.02
N ASN A 124 -21.05 -16.03 3.81
CA ASN A 124 -21.68 -17.31 3.54
C ASN A 124 -20.67 -18.45 3.32
N LEU A 125 -19.39 -18.15 3.14
CA LEU A 125 -18.35 -19.19 3.09
C LEU A 125 -18.36 -20.00 4.38
N THR A 126 -18.19 -21.31 4.26
CA THR A 126 -18.21 -22.22 5.41
C THR A 126 -16.82 -22.73 5.74
N VAL A 127 -16.57 -22.92 7.03
CA VAL A 127 -15.34 -23.51 7.57
C VAL A 127 -15.73 -24.77 8.37
N PRO A 128 -15.09 -25.91 8.12
CA PRO A 128 -15.35 -27.11 8.91
C PRO A 128 -14.82 -26.93 10.33
N ASN A 129 -15.61 -27.29 11.32
CA ASN A 129 -15.15 -27.40 12.71
C ASN A 129 -14.46 -28.74 12.96
N LYS A 130 -13.95 -28.95 14.19
CA LYS A 130 -13.29 -30.22 14.60
C LYS A 130 -14.14 -31.45 14.43
N SER A 131 -15.46 -31.32 14.41
CA SER A 131 -16.41 -32.42 14.19
C SER A 131 -16.80 -32.60 12.72
N GLY A 132 -16.21 -31.85 11.80
CA GLY A 132 -16.51 -31.87 10.37
C GLY A 132 -17.79 -31.11 9.97
N VAL A 133 -18.42 -30.40 10.89
CA VAL A 133 -19.62 -29.61 10.60
C VAL A 133 -19.20 -28.29 9.93
N ALA A 134 -19.83 -28.00 8.80
CA ALA A 134 -19.61 -26.74 8.07
C ALA A 134 -20.30 -25.56 8.80
N VAL A 135 -19.53 -24.58 9.24
CA VAL A 135 -20.00 -23.40 9.97
C VAL A 135 -19.83 -22.16 9.09
N PRO A 136 -20.90 -21.37 8.83
CA PRO A 136 -20.80 -20.15 8.06
C PRO A 136 -19.93 -19.10 8.78
N LEU A 137 -19.11 -18.34 8.02
CA LEU A 137 -18.30 -17.26 8.58
C LEU A 137 -19.14 -16.16 9.25
N SER A 138 -20.39 -15.95 8.82
CA SER A 138 -21.31 -14.98 9.43
C SER A 138 -21.55 -15.20 10.92
N THR A 139 -21.34 -16.41 11.44
CA THR A 139 -21.49 -16.72 12.86
C THR A 139 -20.29 -16.29 13.72
N ILE A 140 -19.13 -16.09 13.09
CA ILE A 140 -17.85 -15.83 13.78
C ILE A 140 -17.11 -14.63 13.23
N ALA A 141 -17.61 -13.97 12.18
CA ALA A 141 -16.94 -12.83 11.55
C ALA A 141 -17.92 -11.77 11.13
N THR A 142 -17.42 -10.53 11.02
CA THR A 142 -18.10 -9.39 10.42
C THR A 142 -17.21 -8.79 9.34
N VAL A 143 -17.81 -8.13 8.35
CA VAL A 143 -17.09 -7.43 7.27
C VAL A 143 -17.45 -5.96 7.25
N SER A 144 -16.48 -5.12 6.96
CA SER A 144 -16.65 -3.68 6.81
C SER A 144 -15.70 -3.12 5.76
N TRP A 145 -16.13 -2.07 5.07
CA TRP A 145 -15.23 -1.32 4.19
C TRP A 145 -14.38 -0.36 5.02
N VAL A 146 -13.08 -0.38 4.76
CA VAL A 146 -12.10 0.55 5.34
C VAL A 146 -11.20 1.08 4.24
N ASN A 147 -10.70 2.31 4.41
CA ASN A 147 -9.58 2.76 3.59
C ASN A 147 -8.29 2.32 4.26
N GLY A 148 -7.44 1.69 3.51
CA GLY A 148 -6.16 1.18 4.00
C GLY A 148 -5.05 1.34 2.99
N MET A 149 -3.82 1.38 3.48
CA MET A 149 -2.65 1.43 2.63
C MET A 149 -2.51 0.14 1.82
N GLU A 150 -2.27 0.28 0.53
CA GLU A 150 -1.92 -0.85 -0.33
C GLU A 150 -0.44 -1.23 -0.20
N GLN A 151 0.41 -0.25 0.10
CA GLN A 151 1.84 -0.43 0.23
C GLN A 151 2.40 0.35 1.41
N SER A 152 3.24 -0.28 2.20
CA SER A 152 4.05 0.37 3.24
C SER A 152 5.47 0.55 2.73
N VAL A 153 5.91 1.79 2.62
CA VAL A 153 7.28 2.13 2.18
C VAL A 153 8.11 2.53 3.39
N ARG A 154 9.35 2.05 3.41
CA ARG A 154 10.37 2.48 4.36
C ARG A 154 11.61 2.95 3.60
N PHE A 155 12.17 4.05 4.04
CA PHE A 155 13.44 4.54 3.53
C PHE A 155 14.43 4.71 4.69
N ASN A 156 15.61 4.13 4.59
CA ASN A 156 16.61 4.08 5.68
C ASN A 156 16.04 3.57 7.02
N GLY A 157 15.09 2.59 6.96
CA GLY A 157 14.46 1.99 8.15
C GLY A 157 13.27 2.74 8.73
N TYR A 158 12.99 3.98 8.32
CA TYR A 158 11.86 4.77 8.80
C TYR A 158 10.65 4.67 7.85
N PRO A 159 9.42 4.69 8.36
CA PRO A 159 8.25 4.85 7.50
C PRO A 159 8.39 6.10 6.65
N ALA A 160 8.14 5.98 5.36
CA ALA A 160 8.35 7.09 4.42
C ALA A 160 7.27 7.12 3.35
N MET A 161 7.04 8.30 2.80
CA MET A 161 6.23 8.51 1.59
C MET A 161 7.04 9.24 0.55
N GLU A 162 7.01 8.73 -0.67
CA GLU A 162 7.71 9.32 -1.79
C GLU A 162 6.86 10.41 -2.46
N LEU A 163 7.49 11.51 -2.79
CA LEU A 163 6.92 12.61 -3.54
C LEU A 163 7.86 12.98 -4.70
N SER A 164 7.28 13.56 -5.73
CA SER A 164 8.03 14.11 -6.85
C SER A 164 7.55 15.53 -7.17
N GLY A 165 8.43 16.34 -7.73
CA GLY A 165 8.08 17.67 -8.21
C GLY A 165 9.22 18.29 -9.02
N SER A 166 8.89 19.01 -10.08
CA SER A 166 9.87 19.70 -10.92
C SER A 166 9.84 21.20 -10.64
N PRO A 167 11.01 21.86 -10.49
CA PRO A 167 11.07 23.31 -10.38
C PRO A 167 10.49 23.99 -11.62
N VAL A 168 9.99 25.21 -11.46
CA VAL A 168 9.62 26.05 -12.60
C VAL A 168 10.86 26.57 -13.33
N ASN A 169 10.70 27.01 -14.56
CA ASN A 169 11.78 27.60 -15.34
C ASN A 169 12.41 28.78 -14.59
N GLY A 170 13.73 28.78 -14.49
CA GLY A 170 14.49 29.81 -13.79
C GLY A 170 14.78 29.53 -12.32
N VAL A 171 14.22 28.49 -11.74
CA VAL A 171 14.55 28.00 -10.39
C VAL A 171 15.52 26.84 -10.52
N SER A 172 16.68 26.92 -9.87
CA SER A 172 17.65 25.81 -9.84
C SER A 172 17.19 24.66 -8.95
N SER A 173 17.67 23.43 -9.21
CA SER A 173 17.43 22.27 -8.35
C SER A 173 17.83 22.56 -6.90
N GLY A 174 18.99 23.12 -6.66
CA GLY A 174 19.47 23.48 -5.32
C GLY A 174 18.57 24.47 -4.58
N GLN A 175 18.03 25.49 -5.28
CA GLN A 175 17.05 26.42 -4.67
C GLN A 175 15.76 25.71 -4.30
N ALA A 176 15.26 24.86 -5.18
CA ALA A 176 14.06 24.08 -4.94
C ALA A 176 14.26 23.09 -3.77
N MET A 177 15.41 22.42 -3.70
CA MET A 177 15.78 21.51 -2.61
C MET A 177 15.84 22.23 -1.27
N ALA A 178 16.53 23.38 -1.20
CA ALA A 178 16.60 24.18 0.02
C ALA A 178 15.21 24.63 0.50
N ALA A 179 14.32 25.00 -0.43
CA ALA A 179 12.96 25.39 -0.09
C ALA A 179 12.14 24.21 0.47
N VAL A 180 12.25 23.00 -0.11
CA VAL A 180 11.56 21.82 0.42
C VAL A 180 12.10 21.43 1.80
N GLN A 181 13.42 21.50 1.99
CA GLN A 181 14.02 21.25 3.30
C GLN A 181 13.44 22.19 4.36
N GLN A 182 13.39 23.49 4.06
CA GLN A 182 12.80 24.48 4.97
C GLN A 182 11.31 24.19 5.24
N MET A 183 10.53 23.80 4.21
CA MET A 183 9.12 23.43 4.40
C MET A 183 8.95 22.27 5.35
N VAL A 184 9.83 21.25 5.30
CA VAL A 184 9.78 20.10 6.19
C VAL A 184 10.23 20.47 7.59
N ASP A 185 11.28 21.26 7.74
CA ASP A 185 11.77 21.75 9.03
C ASP A 185 10.68 22.56 9.76
N ASP A 186 9.96 23.41 9.02
CA ASP A 186 8.85 24.22 9.55
C ASP A 186 7.61 23.37 9.94
N MET A 187 7.48 22.15 9.42
CA MET A 187 6.41 21.26 9.81
C MET A 187 6.63 20.63 11.18
N GLY A 188 7.88 20.54 11.64
CA GLY A 188 8.24 19.98 12.94
C GLY A 188 7.74 18.54 13.13
N GLY A 189 7.55 18.14 14.39
CA GLY A 189 6.86 16.88 14.71
C GLY A 189 7.66 15.59 14.42
N GLY A 190 9.00 15.69 14.24
CA GLY A 190 9.85 14.52 14.00
C GLY A 190 9.77 13.95 12.58
N TYR A 191 9.34 14.78 11.65
CA TYR A 191 9.43 14.48 10.22
C TYR A 191 10.78 14.95 9.68
N SER A 192 11.34 14.19 8.74
CA SER A 192 12.60 14.52 8.07
C SER A 192 12.51 14.26 6.58
N LEU A 193 13.43 14.86 5.86
CA LEU A 193 13.54 14.74 4.42
C LEU A 193 14.76 13.89 4.07
N GLU A 194 14.60 13.05 3.04
CA GLU A 194 15.70 12.38 2.37
C GLU A 194 15.52 12.52 0.86
N TRP A 195 16.62 12.65 0.17
CA TRP A 195 16.62 12.75 -1.29
C TRP A 195 16.79 11.38 -1.93
N GLY A 196 16.10 11.15 -3.04
CA GLY A 196 16.21 9.94 -3.83
C GLY A 196 16.66 10.19 -5.26
N GLY A 197 17.10 9.13 -5.93
CA GLY A 197 17.54 9.21 -7.32
C GLY A 197 18.63 10.26 -7.56
N GLN A 198 18.51 10.99 -8.65
CA GLN A 198 19.45 12.07 -9.00
C GLN A 198 19.53 13.19 -7.95
N SER A 199 18.42 13.50 -7.27
CA SER A 199 18.40 14.52 -6.23
C SER A 199 19.33 14.22 -5.05
N ARG A 200 19.62 12.94 -4.81
CA ARG A 200 20.58 12.54 -3.77
C ARG A 200 22.03 12.85 -4.13
N GLU A 201 22.36 12.81 -5.42
CA GLU A 201 23.72 13.12 -5.90
C GLU A 201 23.97 14.62 -6.00
N GLU A 202 22.88 15.42 -6.04
CA GLU A 202 22.93 16.89 -6.09
C GLU A 202 22.90 17.53 -4.68
N ALA A 203 22.53 16.78 -3.63
CA ALA A 203 22.42 17.24 -2.25
C ALA A 203 23.78 17.25 -1.55
#